data_c13fe4936218374eb867779296803341
#
_entry.id   c13fe4936218374eb867779296803341
#
_cell.length_a   1.000
_cell.length_b   1.000
_cell.length_c   1.000
_cell.angle_alpha   90.00
_cell.angle_beta   90.00
_cell.angle_gamma   90.00
#
_symmetry.space_group_name_H-M   'P 1'
#
loop_
_entity.id
_entity.type
_entity.pdbx_description
1 polymer ?
#
loop_
_entity_poly.entity_id
_entity_poly.type
_entity_poly.pdbx_seq_one_letter_code
_entity_poly.pdbx_strand_id
1 'polypeptide(L)'
;MKEKIAQLISNNVEGIEMSDIMASIEIPPRPDMGDFAFPCFRLAKVLRKAPNMIAADIKEAIGDVDFIEKIDVAGAYLNFYIKKDVFVKTMIEAANTDDFGKSDIGEGQTICIDYSSPNVAKNFHVGHLRTTIIGNSLYKIHSKLGYNVVRINHLGDWGTQFGKLIVAYKAWGSKEAVEKDGISELMKLYVKFHEEADKNPELVDEARAWFNKMENGDEEALSIWQWFKDISLVEYKRTYNLLGMDFDYYLGESFYRDKCQAVVDKVKAAGLLKESEGAMIVDLSDYDMAPCIITKKDGSSIYATRDLAAIFYRKDTYHFSKCLYVTGQEQKLHFAQVFKVVELLGNEWAKDQLVHIPYGLVSLEGAKLSTRSGNIIYAEDILKDAIAKSLEIITEKSPNLPNKEDVAKKVGVGAVLFNDLYNQRIKDVSFSWDKVLNFDGETGPYVQYTHARCCSVVRLAESFDPSKPVNYSLITEQDAIELLKEINRFPSVIKDAADKYEPSVVARYAVDVAQAFNKFYNSTRINVDDVELKNARVMLTYLTKNTISEALDLLGIEAPEACLLYTSDAADDMQCV
;
A
#
# COMPACT_ATOMS: atom_id res chain seq x y z
N MET A 1 19.20 -20.87 -1.78
CA MET A 1 19.28 -22.18 -1.09
C MET A 1 18.16 -23.13 -1.50
N LYS A 2 16.91 -22.70 -1.49
CA LYS A 2 15.73 -23.50 -1.90
C LYS A 2 15.90 -24.10 -3.31
N GLU A 3 16.42 -23.32 -4.24
CA GLU A 3 16.72 -23.77 -5.60
C GLU A 3 17.79 -24.90 -5.66
N LYS A 4 18.85 -24.78 -4.86
CA LYS A 4 19.89 -25.82 -4.78
C LYS A 4 19.32 -27.14 -4.26
N ILE A 5 18.42 -27.08 -3.26
CA ILE A 5 17.74 -28.28 -2.74
C ILE A 5 16.79 -28.85 -3.79
N ALA A 6 16.03 -28.00 -4.48
CA ALA A 6 15.14 -28.44 -5.55
C ALA A 6 15.91 -29.14 -6.67
N GLN A 7 17.07 -28.60 -7.06
CA GLN A 7 17.96 -29.22 -8.05
C GLN A 7 18.48 -30.58 -7.59
N LEU A 8 18.88 -30.72 -6.30
CA LEU A 8 19.29 -32.01 -5.76
C LEU A 8 18.18 -33.05 -5.83
N ILE A 9 16.95 -32.66 -5.47
CA ILE A 9 15.79 -33.55 -5.55
C ILE A 9 15.48 -33.89 -7.01
N SER A 10 15.44 -32.91 -7.91
CA SER A 10 15.16 -33.09 -9.33
C SER A 10 16.16 -34.01 -10.02
N ASN A 11 17.43 -33.93 -9.66
CA ASN A 11 18.49 -34.81 -10.21
C ASN A 11 18.32 -36.28 -9.78
N ASN A 12 17.55 -36.55 -8.74
CA ASN A 12 17.36 -37.89 -8.17
C ASN A 12 15.92 -38.41 -8.27
N VAL A 13 15.00 -37.66 -8.91
CA VAL A 13 13.59 -38.05 -9.06
C VAL A 13 13.11 -37.73 -10.46
N GLU A 14 12.62 -38.73 -11.17
CA GLU A 14 12.01 -38.57 -12.49
C GLU A 14 10.50 -38.30 -12.36
N GLY A 15 9.92 -37.60 -13.38
CA GLY A 15 8.49 -37.42 -13.54
C GLY A 15 7.87 -36.28 -12.73
N ILE A 16 8.69 -35.34 -12.22
CA ILE A 16 8.24 -34.09 -11.61
C ILE A 16 9.11 -32.94 -12.10
N GLU A 17 8.50 -31.82 -12.43
CA GLU A 17 9.20 -30.61 -12.86
C GLU A 17 9.90 -29.91 -11.69
N MET A 18 11.08 -29.33 -11.94
CA MET A 18 11.84 -28.59 -10.93
C MET A 18 11.02 -27.45 -10.27
N SER A 19 10.17 -26.78 -11.06
CA SER A 19 9.26 -25.74 -10.59
C SER A 19 8.28 -26.25 -9.51
N ASP A 20 7.74 -27.46 -9.70
CA ASP A 20 6.82 -28.10 -8.75
C ASP A 20 7.53 -28.54 -7.47
N ILE A 21 8.76 -29.05 -7.60
CA ILE A 21 9.62 -29.36 -6.44
C ILE A 21 9.87 -28.07 -5.65
N MET A 22 10.31 -27.02 -6.32
CA MET A 22 10.62 -25.72 -5.70
C MET A 22 9.40 -25.10 -5.00
N ALA A 23 8.22 -25.20 -5.61
CA ALA A 23 6.96 -24.75 -5.01
C ALA A 23 6.57 -25.58 -3.76
N SER A 24 6.97 -26.84 -3.71
CA SER A 24 6.62 -27.77 -2.61
C SER A 24 7.59 -27.73 -1.43
N ILE A 25 8.80 -27.14 -1.59
CA ILE A 25 9.74 -26.98 -0.46
C ILE A 25 9.21 -25.94 0.53
N GLU A 26 9.10 -26.35 1.78
CA GLU A 26 8.56 -25.57 2.91
C GLU A 26 9.67 -25.21 3.90
N ILE A 27 9.43 -24.17 4.71
CA ILE A 27 10.22 -23.88 5.91
C ILE A 27 9.48 -24.54 7.08
N PRO A 28 10.12 -25.47 7.80
CA PRO A 28 9.48 -26.13 8.93
C PRO A 28 9.09 -25.14 10.03
N PRO A 29 7.99 -25.43 10.79
CA PRO A 29 7.52 -24.51 11.83
C PRO A 29 8.42 -24.45 13.07
N ARG A 30 9.35 -25.38 13.21
CA ARG A 30 10.29 -25.45 14.35
C ARG A 30 11.71 -25.67 13.84
N PRO A 31 12.71 -25.01 14.45
CA PRO A 31 14.12 -25.11 14.04
C PRO A 31 14.71 -26.53 14.16
N ASP A 32 14.19 -27.34 15.09
CA ASP A 32 14.63 -28.73 15.28
C ASP A 32 14.18 -29.69 14.16
N MET A 33 13.32 -29.21 13.26
CA MET A 33 12.83 -29.96 12.09
C MET A 33 13.62 -29.65 10.79
N GLY A 34 14.71 -28.90 10.87
CA GLY A 34 15.55 -28.52 9.73
C GLY A 34 15.28 -27.09 9.23
N ASP A 35 16.08 -26.67 8.24
CA ASP A 35 15.96 -25.37 7.62
C ASP A 35 14.96 -25.37 6.45
N PHE A 36 14.85 -26.52 5.76
CA PHE A 36 13.90 -26.77 4.67
C PHE A 36 13.31 -28.17 4.77
N ALA A 37 12.07 -28.32 4.35
CA ALA A 37 11.37 -29.61 4.30
C ALA A 37 10.72 -29.83 2.93
N PHE A 38 10.81 -31.05 2.41
CA PHE A 38 10.15 -31.44 1.17
C PHE A 38 9.12 -32.55 1.46
N PRO A 39 7.81 -32.30 1.21
CA PRO A 39 6.76 -33.31 1.38
C PRO A 39 6.72 -34.28 0.18
N CYS A 40 7.00 -35.54 0.40
CA CYS A 40 7.03 -36.58 -0.65
C CYS A 40 5.63 -37.11 -1.04
N PHE A 41 4.54 -36.55 -0.51
CA PHE A 41 3.17 -37.02 -0.80
C PHE A 41 2.81 -36.93 -2.30
N ARG A 42 3.21 -35.86 -2.97
CA ARG A 42 2.93 -35.65 -4.40
C ARG A 42 3.61 -36.70 -5.28
N LEU A 43 4.77 -37.18 -4.86
CA LEU A 43 5.55 -38.19 -5.60
C LEU A 43 4.93 -39.57 -5.51
N ALA A 44 4.09 -39.85 -4.49
CA ALA A 44 3.51 -41.17 -4.26
C ALA A 44 2.69 -41.70 -5.46
N LYS A 45 1.97 -40.77 -6.15
CA LYS A 45 1.20 -41.14 -7.35
C LYS A 45 2.09 -41.37 -8.56
N VAL A 46 3.17 -40.61 -8.71
CA VAL A 46 4.10 -40.66 -9.83
C VAL A 46 4.97 -41.91 -9.72
N LEU A 47 5.57 -42.12 -8.57
CA LEU A 47 6.51 -43.22 -8.31
C LEU A 47 5.83 -44.52 -7.85
N ARG A 48 4.52 -44.51 -7.62
CA ARG A 48 3.72 -45.66 -7.13
C ARG A 48 4.32 -46.35 -5.90
N LYS A 49 4.85 -45.53 -4.97
CA LYS A 49 5.55 -45.95 -3.75
C LYS A 49 5.03 -45.15 -2.55
N ALA A 50 5.17 -45.71 -1.36
CA ALA A 50 4.75 -45.02 -0.15
C ALA A 50 5.63 -43.78 0.10
N PRO A 51 5.07 -42.61 0.52
CA PRO A 51 5.81 -41.35 0.65
C PRO A 51 7.03 -41.42 1.58
N ASN A 52 6.96 -42.18 2.68
CA ASN A 52 8.08 -42.38 3.59
C ASN A 52 9.22 -43.22 2.96
N MET A 53 8.90 -44.15 2.07
CA MET A 53 9.91 -44.91 1.32
C MET A 53 10.55 -44.04 0.25
N ILE A 54 9.77 -43.17 -0.39
CA ILE A 54 10.30 -42.20 -1.36
C ILE A 54 11.28 -41.26 -0.68
N ALA A 55 10.94 -40.74 0.51
CA ALA A 55 11.82 -39.87 1.28
C ALA A 55 13.14 -40.58 1.64
N ALA A 56 13.09 -41.84 2.01
CA ALA A 56 14.30 -42.64 2.31
C ALA A 56 15.17 -42.85 1.06
N ASP A 57 14.55 -43.20 -0.09
CA ASP A 57 15.28 -43.41 -1.35
C ASP A 57 15.95 -42.12 -1.82
N ILE A 58 15.24 -40.98 -1.76
CA ILE A 58 15.81 -39.68 -2.15
C ILE A 58 16.97 -39.32 -1.24
N LYS A 59 16.86 -39.52 0.08
CA LYS A 59 17.94 -39.30 1.03
C LYS A 59 19.18 -40.14 0.67
N GLU A 60 18.99 -41.42 0.39
CA GLU A 60 20.08 -42.33 0.02
C GLU A 60 20.72 -41.93 -1.32
N ALA A 61 19.91 -41.54 -2.30
CA ALA A 61 20.37 -41.12 -3.62
C ALA A 61 21.13 -39.78 -3.60
N ILE A 62 20.72 -38.80 -2.75
CA ILE A 62 21.44 -37.55 -2.61
C ILE A 62 22.80 -37.75 -1.95
N GLY A 63 22.89 -38.61 -0.93
CA GLY A 63 24.13 -38.86 -0.18
C GLY A 63 24.67 -37.62 0.54
N ASP A 64 26.01 -37.57 0.69
CA ASP A 64 26.69 -36.43 1.32
C ASP A 64 26.87 -35.27 0.33
N VAL A 65 26.51 -34.07 0.76
CA VAL A 65 26.59 -32.84 -0.05
C VAL A 65 27.30 -31.75 0.76
N ASP A 66 28.22 -31.03 0.14
CA ASP A 66 29.11 -30.06 0.81
C ASP A 66 28.38 -29.00 1.64
N PHE A 67 27.22 -28.54 1.22
CA PHE A 67 26.47 -27.49 1.91
C PHE A 67 25.41 -28.02 2.90
N ILE A 68 25.18 -29.31 2.94
CA ILE A 68 24.21 -29.95 3.83
C ILE A 68 24.94 -30.55 5.05
N GLU A 69 24.46 -30.25 6.25
CA GLU A 69 24.94 -30.85 7.48
C GLU A 69 24.38 -32.27 7.65
N LYS A 70 23.05 -32.42 7.45
CA LYS A 70 22.37 -33.71 7.44
C LYS A 70 21.03 -33.63 6.71
N ILE A 71 20.56 -34.79 6.27
CA ILE A 71 19.21 -35.00 5.76
C ILE A 71 18.51 -35.99 6.67
N ASP A 72 17.32 -35.61 7.19
CA ASP A 72 16.48 -36.47 8.03
C ASP A 72 15.17 -36.83 7.36
N VAL A 73 14.68 -38.05 7.59
CA VAL A 73 13.35 -38.49 7.15
C VAL A 73 12.41 -38.49 8.35
N ALA A 74 11.37 -37.65 8.30
CA ALA A 74 10.33 -37.58 9.33
C ALA A 74 8.98 -37.95 8.70
N GLY A 75 8.62 -39.23 8.75
CA GLY A 75 7.43 -39.76 8.08
C GLY A 75 7.56 -39.60 6.56
N ALA A 76 6.73 -38.78 5.95
CA ALA A 76 6.75 -38.50 4.52
C ALA A 76 7.51 -37.21 4.15
N TYR A 77 8.22 -36.60 5.09
CA TYR A 77 9.01 -35.39 4.88
C TYR A 77 10.49 -35.69 4.81
N LEU A 78 11.16 -35.02 3.90
CA LEU A 78 12.60 -34.99 3.77
C LEU A 78 13.09 -33.64 4.29
N ASN A 79 13.74 -33.65 5.46
CA ASN A 79 14.18 -32.45 6.16
C ASN A 79 15.66 -32.20 5.93
N PHE A 80 16.01 -31.01 5.47
CA PHE A 80 17.37 -30.60 5.15
C PHE A 80 17.89 -29.65 6.22
N TYR A 81 19.06 -29.95 6.77
CA TYR A 81 19.81 -29.10 7.69
C TYR A 81 21.03 -28.59 6.94
N ILE A 82 21.13 -27.29 6.81
CA ILE A 82 22.20 -26.64 6.06
C ILE A 82 23.38 -26.33 7.00
N LYS A 83 24.61 -26.51 6.56
CA LYS A 83 25.79 -26.09 7.35
C LYS A 83 25.65 -24.62 7.71
N LYS A 84 25.83 -24.26 8.98
CA LYS A 84 25.54 -22.90 9.48
C LYS A 84 26.30 -21.81 8.75
N ASP A 85 27.58 -22.00 8.51
CA ASP A 85 28.42 -21.06 7.79
C ASP A 85 27.95 -20.84 6.35
N VAL A 86 27.57 -21.91 5.65
CA VAL A 86 27.01 -21.84 4.29
C VAL A 86 25.64 -21.18 4.29
N PHE A 87 24.81 -21.49 5.28
CA PHE A 87 23.50 -20.85 5.44
C PHE A 87 23.65 -19.34 5.64
N VAL A 88 24.46 -18.93 6.63
CA VAL A 88 24.72 -17.50 6.93
C VAL A 88 25.30 -16.78 5.72
N LYS A 89 26.31 -17.37 5.08
CA LYS A 89 26.90 -16.83 3.85
C LYS A 89 25.83 -16.57 2.79
N THR A 90 25.04 -17.59 2.48
CA THR A 90 24.01 -17.50 1.42
C THR A 90 22.96 -16.41 1.74
N MET A 91 22.53 -16.32 3.00
CA MET A 91 21.52 -15.35 3.44
C MET A 91 22.06 -13.91 3.39
N ILE A 92 23.31 -13.69 3.82
CA ILE A 92 23.95 -12.37 3.76
C ILE A 92 24.19 -11.95 2.32
N GLU A 93 24.76 -12.82 1.48
CA GLU A 93 25.02 -12.51 0.07
C GLU A 93 23.73 -12.22 -0.72
N ALA A 94 22.63 -12.93 -0.41
CA ALA A 94 21.33 -12.68 -1.02
C ALA A 94 20.74 -11.33 -0.61
N ALA A 95 20.87 -10.95 0.67
CA ALA A 95 20.32 -9.70 1.20
C ALA A 95 21.23 -8.48 0.95
N ASN A 96 22.53 -8.68 0.74
CA ASN A 96 23.50 -7.59 0.51
C ASN A 96 23.65 -7.26 -0.97
N THR A 97 22.53 -6.96 -1.62
CA THR A 97 22.47 -6.53 -3.02
C THR A 97 21.63 -5.26 -3.15
N ASP A 98 21.98 -4.38 -4.08
CA ASP A 98 21.23 -3.15 -4.34
C ASP A 98 19.80 -3.43 -4.80
N ASP A 99 19.57 -4.62 -5.34
CA ASP A 99 18.27 -5.05 -5.88
C ASP A 99 17.50 -5.97 -4.93
N PHE A 100 17.91 -6.08 -3.67
CA PHE A 100 17.22 -6.93 -2.71
C PHE A 100 15.73 -6.58 -2.58
N GLY A 101 14.90 -7.58 -2.82
CA GLY A 101 13.43 -7.42 -2.88
C GLY A 101 12.88 -6.94 -4.23
N LYS A 102 13.69 -6.47 -5.17
CA LYS A 102 13.24 -6.21 -6.53
C LYS A 102 12.97 -7.51 -7.30
N SER A 103 12.02 -7.44 -8.22
CA SER A 103 11.71 -8.54 -9.13
C SER A 103 11.23 -7.95 -10.45
N ASP A 104 11.35 -8.73 -11.52
CA ASP A 104 10.83 -8.40 -12.84
C ASP A 104 9.60 -9.24 -13.21
N ILE A 105 8.84 -9.67 -12.20
CA ILE A 105 7.59 -10.43 -12.38
C ILE A 105 6.59 -9.65 -13.22
N GLY A 106 6.60 -8.33 -13.10
CA GLY A 106 5.73 -7.43 -13.87
C GLY A 106 6.07 -7.32 -15.34
N GLU A 107 7.29 -7.70 -15.75
CA GLU A 107 7.76 -7.64 -17.16
C GLU A 107 7.47 -6.31 -17.86
N GLY A 108 7.43 -5.21 -17.10
CA GLY A 108 7.05 -3.88 -17.60
C GLY A 108 5.58 -3.73 -17.96
N GLN A 109 4.72 -4.69 -17.65
CA GLN A 109 3.28 -4.56 -17.87
C GLN A 109 2.71 -3.38 -17.09
N THR A 110 1.74 -2.69 -17.70
CA THR A 110 1.14 -1.50 -17.08
C THR A 110 0.02 -1.87 -16.11
N ILE A 111 0.06 -1.31 -14.90
CA ILE A 111 -1.04 -1.31 -13.93
C ILE A 111 -1.52 0.13 -13.74
N CYS A 112 -2.80 0.39 -13.94
CA CYS A 112 -3.42 1.66 -13.54
C CYS A 112 -3.94 1.54 -12.11
N ILE A 113 -3.69 2.55 -11.28
CA ILE A 113 -4.27 2.63 -9.92
C ILE A 113 -5.03 3.94 -9.80
N ASP A 114 -6.34 3.82 -9.54
CA ASP A 114 -7.25 4.93 -9.25
C ASP A 114 -7.42 5.03 -7.73
N TYR A 115 -6.96 6.14 -7.15
CA TYR A 115 -6.97 6.32 -5.70
C TYR A 115 -6.96 7.80 -5.32
N SER A 116 -7.21 8.10 -4.03
CA SER A 116 -7.43 9.43 -3.46
C SER A 116 -8.76 10.04 -3.89
N SER A 117 -8.91 10.45 -5.12
CA SER A 117 -10.16 10.82 -5.80
C SER A 117 -11.12 11.73 -5.00
N PRO A 118 -10.62 12.87 -4.44
CA PRO A 118 -11.44 13.76 -3.65
C PRO A 118 -12.46 14.52 -4.50
N ASN A 119 -13.58 14.88 -3.89
CA ASN A 119 -14.56 15.76 -4.52
C ASN A 119 -14.08 17.21 -4.46
N VAL A 120 -14.02 17.88 -5.60
CA VAL A 120 -13.66 19.30 -5.72
C VAL A 120 -14.60 20.18 -4.89
N ALA A 121 -14.07 21.26 -4.34
CA ALA A 121 -14.72 22.18 -3.41
C ALA A 121 -15.21 21.53 -2.10
N LYS A 122 -14.62 20.39 -1.73
CA LYS A 122 -14.83 19.75 -0.42
C LYS A 122 -13.49 19.52 0.27
N ASN A 123 -13.52 19.57 1.59
CA ASN A 123 -12.33 19.36 2.39
C ASN A 123 -11.76 17.95 2.26
N PHE A 124 -10.43 17.84 2.25
CA PHE A 124 -9.73 16.58 2.25
C PHE A 124 -9.75 15.98 3.66
N HIS A 125 -10.61 15.01 3.89
CA HIS A 125 -10.83 14.38 5.19
C HIS A 125 -10.11 13.02 5.30
N VAL A 126 -10.11 12.42 6.49
CA VAL A 126 -9.42 11.16 6.79
C VAL A 126 -9.84 9.98 5.89
N GLY A 127 -11.06 9.97 5.36
CA GLY A 127 -11.46 8.95 4.38
C GLY A 127 -10.70 9.06 3.07
N HIS A 128 -10.41 10.29 2.61
CA HIS A 128 -9.53 10.53 1.46
C HIS A 128 -8.07 10.21 1.78
N LEU A 129 -7.62 10.46 3.01
CA LEU A 129 -6.29 10.08 3.45
C LEU A 129 -6.07 8.58 3.32
N ARG A 130 -7.03 7.76 3.76
CA ARG A 130 -6.94 6.30 3.74
C ARG A 130 -6.76 5.73 2.34
N THR A 131 -7.62 6.11 1.39
CA THR A 131 -7.47 5.66 -0.01
C THR A 131 -6.14 6.10 -0.60
N THR A 132 -5.68 7.32 -0.27
CA THR A 132 -4.40 7.88 -0.74
C THR A 132 -3.22 7.05 -0.24
N ILE A 133 -3.19 6.70 1.05
CA ILE A 133 -2.13 5.90 1.67
C ILE A 133 -2.10 4.48 1.09
N ILE A 134 -3.25 3.81 1.01
CA ILE A 134 -3.34 2.45 0.47
C ILE A 134 -2.92 2.42 -1.00
N GLY A 135 -3.44 3.34 -1.82
CA GLY A 135 -3.12 3.41 -3.24
C GLY A 135 -1.64 3.68 -3.50
N ASN A 136 -1.03 4.58 -2.73
CA ASN A 136 0.39 4.89 -2.85
C ASN A 136 1.28 3.70 -2.44
N SER A 137 0.92 2.96 -1.40
CA SER A 137 1.65 1.75 -1.02
C SER A 137 1.54 0.67 -2.09
N LEU A 138 0.35 0.45 -2.65
CA LEU A 138 0.17 -0.49 -3.77
C LEU A 138 0.97 -0.08 -5.01
N TYR A 139 1.04 1.23 -5.30
CA TYR A 139 1.92 1.75 -6.36
C TYR A 139 3.38 1.33 -6.14
N LYS A 140 3.94 1.59 -4.95
CA LYS A 140 5.33 1.27 -4.63
C LYS A 140 5.60 -0.24 -4.66
N ILE A 141 4.70 -1.05 -4.10
CA ILE A 141 4.77 -2.51 -4.08
C ILE A 141 4.82 -3.07 -5.52
N HIS A 142 3.91 -2.66 -6.40
CA HIS A 142 3.89 -3.15 -7.78
C HIS A 142 5.08 -2.63 -8.59
N SER A 143 5.51 -1.38 -8.37
CA SER A 143 6.72 -0.84 -9.00
C SER A 143 7.98 -1.63 -8.62
N LYS A 144 8.10 -2.06 -7.35
CA LYS A 144 9.21 -2.90 -6.88
C LYS A 144 9.26 -4.27 -7.56
N LEU A 145 8.10 -4.75 -8.05
CA LEU A 145 7.96 -6.01 -8.79
C LEU A 145 8.09 -5.86 -10.31
N GLY A 146 8.53 -4.70 -10.81
CA GLY A 146 8.80 -4.48 -12.23
C GLY A 146 7.58 -4.10 -13.07
N TYR A 147 6.44 -3.74 -12.46
CA TYR A 147 5.31 -3.18 -13.20
C TYR A 147 5.53 -1.70 -13.51
N ASN A 148 5.05 -1.26 -14.67
CA ASN A 148 4.87 0.15 -14.98
C ASN A 148 3.55 0.63 -14.37
N VAL A 149 3.59 1.45 -13.32
CA VAL A 149 2.37 1.86 -12.61
C VAL A 149 1.97 3.27 -12.99
N VAL A 150 0.73 3.44 -13.45
CA VAL A 150 0.09 4.72 -13.78
C VAL A 150 -0.83 5.12 -12.61
N ARG A 151 -0.50 6.22 -11.94
CA ARG A 151 -1.22 6.75 -10.78
C ARG A 151 -2.24 7.80 -11.20
N ILE A 152 -3.52 7.50 -11.01
CA ILE A 152 -4.63 8.35 -11.45
C ILE A 152 -5.39 8.88 -10.23
N ASN A 153 -5.53 10.20 -10.17
CA ASN A 153 -6.42 10.88 -9.23
C ASN A 153 -7.70 11.26 -9.98
N HIS A 154 -8.75 10.45 -9.79
CA HIS A 154 -10.05 10.64 -10.43
C HIS A 154 -10.93 11.60 -9.62
N LEU A 155 -10.74 12.90 -9.84
CA LEU A 155 -11.43 13.94 -9.08
C LEU A 155 -12.94 13.92 -9.32
N GLY A 156 -13.74 14.07 -8.25
CA GLY A 156 -15.16 14.36 -8.33
C GLY A 156 -15.37 15.84 -8.66
N ASP A 157 -15.11 16.23 -9.90
CA ASP A 157 -15.08 17.62 -10.35
C ASP A 157 -16.24 17.99 -11.29
N TRP A 158 -17.27 17.14 -11.40
CA TRP A 158 -18.42 17.39 -12.26
C TRP A 158 -19.74 16.96 -11.62
N GLY A 159 -20.76 17.81 -11.70
CA GLY A 159 -22.09 17.50 -11.18
C GLY A 159 -22.88 18.73 -10.72
N THR A 160 -24.13 18.52 -10.39
CA THR A 160 -25.09 19.58 -9.99
C THR A 160 -24.65 20.39 -8.76
N GLN A 161 -23.74 19.87 -7.93
CA GLN A 161 -23.14 20.60 -6.81
C GLN A 161 -22.41 21.87 -7.25
N PHE A 162 -21.83 21.88 -8.45
CA PHE A 162 -21.16 23.08 -8.97
C PHE A 162 -22.15 24.18 -9.36
N GLY A 163 -23.32 23.83 -9.90
CA GLY A 163 -24.38 24.80 -10.10
C GLY A 163 -24.81 25.47 -8.80
N LYS A 164 -24.95 24.70 -7.71
CA LYS A 164 -25.24 25.25 -6.38
C LYS A 164 -24.16 26.19 -5.87
N LEU A 165 -22.88 25.81 -6.04
CA LEU A 165 -21.75 26.64 -5.65
C LEU A 165 -21.65 27.94 -6.47
N ILE A 166 -21.93 27.88 -7.77
CA ILE A 166 -21.95 29.08 -8.63
C ILE A 166 -23.03 30.04 -8.16
N VAL A 167 -24.26 29.56 -7.91
CA VAL A 167 -25.35 30.40 -7.37
C VAL A 167 -24.94 31.01 -6.03
N ALA A 168 -24.43 30.19 -5.10
CA ALA A 168 -24.00 30.66 -3.79
C ALA A 168 -22.90 31.72 -3.86
N TYR A 169 -21.91 31.49 -4.72
CA TYR A 169 -20.82 32.46 -4.95
C TYR A 169 -21.34 33.79 -5.52
N LYS A 170 -22.21 33.72 -6.53
CA LYS A 170 -22.78 34.94 -7.15
C LYS A 170 -23.69 35.73 -6.21
N ALA A 171 -24.41 35.04 -5.33
CA ALA A 171 -25.36 35.67 -4.39
C ALA A 171 -24.67 36.21 -3.13
N TRP A 172 -23.68 35.50 -2.59
CA TRP A 172 -23.15 35.78 -1.25
C TRP A 172 -21.63 35.72 -1.15
N GLY A 173 -20.93 35.26 -2.17
CA GLY A 173 -19.47 35.14 -2.17
C GLY A 173 -18.75 36.41 -2.63
N SER A 174 -17.48 36.47 -2.33
CA SER A 174 -16.56 37.44 -2.95
C SER A 174 -15.28 36.74 -3.41
N LYS A 175 -14.63 37.29 -4.44
CA LYS A 175 -13.40 36.75 -4.96
C LYS A 175 -12.31 36.77 -3.90
N GLU A 176 -12.20 37.85 -3.16
CA GLU A 176 -11.22 38.07 -2.11
C GLU A 176 -11.36 37.04 -0.96
N ALA A 177 -12.59 36.72 -0.56
CA ALA A 177 -12.84 35.72 0.49
C ALA A 177 -12.46 34.31 0.02
N VAL A 178 -12.82 33.95 -1.21
CA VAL A 178 -12.50 32.64 -1.78
C VAL A 178 -11.00 32.50 -2.05
N GLU A 179 -10.30 33.54 -2.54
CA GLU A 179 -8.84 33.51 -2.72
C GLU A 179 -8.09 33.42 -1.37
N LYS A 180 -8.63 34.01 -0.31
CA LYS A 180 -8.04 33.99 1.04
C LYS A 180 -8.26 32.67 1.75
N ASP A 181 -9.50 32.18 1.80
CA ASP A 181 -9.93 31.08 2.68
C ASP A 181 -10.14 29.76 1.91
N GLY A 182 -9.99 29.76 0.56
CA GLY A 182 -9.99 28.58 -0.30
C GLY A 182 -11.24 27.71 -0.17
N ILE A 183 -11.04 26.41 -0.02
CA ILE A 183 -12.14 25.41 0.11
C ILE A 183 -13.02 25.73 1.32
N SER A 184 -12.46 26.26 2.40
CA SER A 184 -13.23 26.61 3.61
C SER A 184 -14.34 27.62 3.29
N GLU A 185 -14.06 28.61 2.45
CA GLU A 185 -15.09 29.55 2.01
C GLU A 185 -16.10 28.92 1.06
N LEU A 186 -15.65 28.09 0.10
CA LEU A 186 -16.53 27.34 -0.79
C LEU A 186 -17.50 26.45 0.01
N MET A 187 -17.03 25.82 1.08
CA MET A 187 -17.87 25.00 1.95
C MET A 187 -18.90 25.83 2.72
N LYS A 188 -18.52 27.00 3.24
CA LYS A 188 -19.48 27.92 3.88
C LYS A 188 -20.59 28.34 2.91
N LEU A 189 -20.19 28.69 1.68
CA LEU A 189 -21.14 29.03 0.62
C LEU A 189 -22.05 27.86 0.27
N TYR A 190 -21.51 26.64 0.21
CA TYR A 190 -22.29 25.43 -0.07
C TYR A 190 -23.33 25.13 1.04
N VAL A 191 -22.95 25.25 2.31
CA VAL A 191 -23.85 25.09 3.46
C VAL A 191 -24.94 26.16 3.43
N LYS A 192 -24.54 27.42 3.22
CA LYS A 192 -25.48 28.56 3.12
C LYS A 192 -26.49 28.38 1.98
N PHE A 193 -26.03 27.82 0.83
CA PHE A 193 -26.94 27.51 -0.27
C PHE A 193 -28.07 26.56 0.20
N HIS A 194 -27.74 25.51 0.94
CA HIS A 194 -28.75 24.56 1.41
C HIS A 194 -29.72 25.18 2.40
N GLU A 195 -29.22 25.99 3.35
CA GLU A 195 -30.07 26.69 4.31
C GLU A 195 -31.03 27.69 3.65
N GLU A 196 -30.59 28.37 2.60
CA GLU A 196 -31.41 29.33 1.86
C GLU A 196 -32.34 28.62 0.85
N ALA A 197 -31.92 27.50 0.25
CA ALA A 197 -32.75 26.71 -0.66
C ALA A 197 -33.95 26.03 0.06
N ASP A 198 -33.82 25.71 1.34
CA ASP A 198 -34.92 25.22 2.18
C ASP A 198 -36.00 26.29 2.36
N LYS A 199 -35.63 27.58 2.32
CA LYS A 199 -36.56 28.75 2.41
C LYS A 199 -37.07 29.20 1.04
N ASN A 200 -36.21 29.08 0.02
CA ASN A 200 -36.51 29.48 -1.35
C ASN A 200 -36.16 28.37 -2.35
N PRO A 201 -37.10 27.49 -2.71
CA PRO A 201 -36.87 26.39 -3.66
C PRO A 201 -36.43 26.84 -5.07
N GLU A 202 -36.68 28.09 -5.50
CA GLU A 202 -36.26 28.60 -6.80
C GLU A 202 -34.73 28.59 -6.97
N LEU A 203 -33.96 28.66 -5.87
CA LEU A 203 -32.52 28.54 -5.89
C LEU A 203 -32.04 27.18 -6.42
N VAL A 204 -32.82 26.12 -6.21
CA VAL A 204 -32.50 24.80 -6.73
C VAL A 204 -32.65 24.75 -8.25
N ASP A 205 -33.64 25.43 -8.79
CA ASP A 205 -33.86 25.51 -10.25
C ASP A 205 -32.81 26.41 -10.90
N GLU A 206 -32.41 27.50 -10.24
CA GLU A 206 -31.28 28.33 -10.68
C GLU A 206 -29.98 27.52 -10.70
N ALA A 207 -29.70 26.73 -9.67
CA ALA A 207 -28.54 25.85 -9.63
C ALA A 207 -28.52 24.82 -10.77
N ARG A 208 -29.69 24.25 -11.10
CA ARG A 208 -29.82 23.36 -12.27
C ARG A 208 -29.56 24.12 -13.57
N ALA A 209 -30.05 25.34 -13.69
CA ALA A 209 -29.80 26.17 -14.89
C ALA A 209 -28.31 26.48 -15.05
N TRP A 210 -27.59 26.79 -13.95
CA TRP A 210 -26.13 27.02 -14.01
C TRP A 210 -25.38 25.73 -14.36
N PHE A 211 -25.77 24.58 -13.85
CA PHE A 211 -25.15 23.32 -14.26
C PHE A 211 -25.42 23.00 -15.73
N ASN A 212 -26.64 23.25 -16.24
CA ASN A 212 -26.94 23.11 -17.67
C ASN A 212 -26.10 24.04 -18.54
N LYS A 213 -25.83 25.28 -18.08
CA LYS A 213 -24.89 26.18 -18.77
C LYS A 213 -23.50 25.57 -18.85
N MET A 214 -22.98 24.98 -17.74
CA MET A 214 -21.69 24.27 -17.76
C MET A 214 -21.68 23.13 -18.79
N GLU A 215 -22.75 22.33 -18.83
CA GLU A 215 -22.85 21.20 -19.77
C GLU A 215 -22.88 21.65 -21.23
N ASN A 216 -23.47 22.83 -21.51
CA ASN A 216 -23.55 23.42 -22.85
C ASN A 216 -22.35 24.32 -23.21
N GLY A 217 -21.32 24.38 -22.37
CA GLY A 217 -20.09 25.08 -22.70
C GLY A 217 -20.09 26.60 -22.48
N ASP A 218 -20.99 27.11 -21.61
CA ASP A 218 -21.04 28.53 -21.26
C ASP A 218 -19.72 28.98 -20.63
N GLU A 219 -19.11 30.01 -21.18
CA GLU A 219 -17.77 30.48 -20.81
C GLU A 219 -17.71 30.98 -19.36
N GLU A 220 -18.74 31.69 -18.88
CA GLU A 220 -18.79 32.19 -17.50
C GLU A 220 -18.88 31.02 -16.51
N ALA A 221 -19.80 30.11 -16.75
CA ALA A 221 -20.00 28.95 -15.88
C ALA A 221 -18.75 28.07 -15.80
N LEU A 222 -18.10 27.78 -16.94
CA LEU A 222 -16.88 27.00 -17.00
C LEU A 222 -15.67 27.72 -16.37
N SER A 223 -15.57 29.06 -16.52
CA SER A 223 -14.50 29.84 -15.89
C SER A 223 -14.59 29.81 -14.37
N ILE A 224 -15.79 29.97 -13.80
CA ILE A 224 -16.01 29.90 -12.34
C ILE A 224 -15.75 28.50 -11.83
N TRP A 225 -16.23 27.47 -12.53
CA TRP A 225 -15.99 26.08 -12.20
C TRP A 225 -14.50 25.73 -12.22
N GLN A 226 -13.77 26.13 -13.25
CA GLN A 226 -12.33 25.88 -13.36
C GLN A 226 -11.56 26.55 -12.21
N TRP A 227 -11.92 27.78 -11.87
CA TRP A 227 -11.34 28.49 -10.74
C TRP A 227 -11.55 27.76 -9.40
N PHE A 228 -12.75 27.24 -9.13
CA PHE A 228 -13.03 26.42 -7.94
C PHE A 228 -12.20 25.14 -7.92
N LYS A 229 -12.02 24.51 -9.08
CA LYS A 229 -11.17 23.32 -9.23
C LYS A 229 -9.72 23.65 -8.94
N ASP A 230 -9.18 24.75 -9.48
CA ASP A 230 -7.79 25.16 -9.30
C ASP A 230 -7.48 25.43 -7.83
N ILE A 231 -8.35 26.16 -7.13
CA ILE A 231 -8.23 26.41 -5.69
C ILE A 231 -8.22 25.09 -4.91
N SER A 232 -9.12 24.18 -5.24
CA SER A 232 -9.19 22.87 -4.57
C SER A 232 -7.93 22.05 -4.78
N LEU A 233 -7.39 22.05 -5.99
CA LEU A 233 -6.15 21.34 -6.31
C LEU A 233 -4.93 21.89 -5.56
N VAL A 234 -4.86 23.20 -5.33
CA VAL A 234 -3.78 23.81 -4.52
C VAL A 234 -3.81 23.25 -3.09
N GLU A 235 -4.99 23.16 -2.48
CA GLU A 235 -5.12 22.64 -1.13
C GLU A 235 -4.85 21.13 -1.06
N TYR A 236 -5.34 20.33 -2.01
CA TYR A 236 -5.06 18.90 -2.05
C TYR A 236 -3.57 18.62 -2.24
N LYS A 237 -2.90 19.34 -3.13
CA LYS A 237 -1.45 19.24 -3.33
C LYS A 237 -0.65 19.57 -2.08
N ARG A 238 -1.15 20.49 -1.24
CA ARG A 238 -0.51 20.79 0.06
C ARG A 238 -0.51 19.56 0.98
N THR A 239 -1.64 18.84 1.05
CA THR A 239 -1.73 17.58 1.80
C THR A 239 -0.86 16.48 1.17
N TYR A 240 -0.87 16.34 -0.16
CA TYR A 240 -0.01 15.38 -0.85
C TYR A 240 1.48 15.65 -0.63
N ASN A 241 1.90 16.91 -0.61
CA ASN A 241 3.28 17.31 -0.31
C ASN A 241 3.68 16.97 1.14
N LEU A 242 2.75 17.07 2.11
CA LEU A 242 3.02 16.61 3.49
C LEU A 242 3.23 15.10 3.54
N LEU A 243 2.50 14.35 2.72
CA LEU A 243 2.60 12.89 2.62
C LEU A 243 3.77 12.42 1.75
N GLY A 244 4.44 13.32 1.00
CA GLY A 244 5.45 12.94 0.01
C GLY A 244 4.89 12.17 -1.18
N MET A 245 3.63 12.42 -1.56
CA MET A 245 2.90 11.70 -2.61
C MET A 245 2.52 12.61 -3.77
N ASP A 246 2.48 12.06 -4.97
CA ASP A 246 2.03 12.73 -6.19
C ASP A 246 1.35 11.73 -7.14
N PHE A 247 0.74 12.25 -8.20
CA PHE A 247 0.02 11.48 -9.22
C PHE A 247 0.55 11.80 -10.60
N ASP A 248 0.51 10.82 -11.49
CA ASP A 248 0.87 11.03 -12.89
C ASP A 248 -0.22 11.82 -13.62
N TYR A 249 -1.49 11.60 -13.21
CA TYR A 249 -2.64 12.25 -13.84
C TYR A 249 -3.71 12.66 -12.81
N TYR A 250 -4.22 13.88 -13.00
CA TYR A 250 -5.41 14.41 -12.32
C TYR A 250 -6.55 14.47 -13.33
N LEU A 251 -7.20 13.31 -13.58
CA LEU A 251 -8.28 13.16 -14.57
C LEU A 251 -9.61 12.96 -13.85
N GLY A 252 -10.35 14.05 -13.65
CA GLY A 252 -11.63 14.02 -13.00
C GLY A 252 -12.79 13.60 -13.91
N GLU A 253 -13.99 13.53 -13.35
CA GLU A 253 -15.23 13.20 -14.06
C GLU A 253 -15.47 14.13 -15.27
N SER A 254 -15.07 15.41 -15.16
CA SER A 254 -15.18 16.41 -16.23
C SER A 254 -14.44 16.02 -17.51
N PHE A 255 -13.31 15.31 -17.38
CA PHE A 255 -12.52 14.83 -18.51
C PHE A 255 -13.24 13.78 -19.35
N TYR A 256 -14.11 13.00 -18.72
CA TYR A 256 -14.80 11.87 -19.37
C TYR A 256 -16.17 12.26 -19.94
N ARG A 257 -16.71 13.46 -19.69
CA ARG A 257 -18.08 13.84 -20.09
C ARG A 257 -18.31 13.68 -21.60
N ASP A 258 -17.36 14.12 -22.44
CA ASP A 258 -17.47 14.05 -23.89
C ASP A 258 -17.37 12.62 -24.44
N LYS A 259 -16.95 11.67 -23.61
CA LYS A 259 -16.79 10.26 -23.92
C LYS A 259 -18.00 9.42 -23.52
N CYS A 260 -18.91 9.98 -22.70
CA CYS A 260 -20.08 9.28 -22.19
C CYS A 260 -21.05 8.85 -23.30
N GLN A 261 -21.26 9.70 -24.30
CA GLN A 261 -22.18 9.39 -25.40
C GLN A 261 -21.72 8.15 -26.18
N ALA A 262 -20.43 8.02 -26.43
CA ALA A 262 -19.87 6.84 -27.10
C ALA A 262 -20.10 5.54 -26.31
N VAL A 263 -20.11 5.62 -24.96
CA VAL A 263 -20.45 4.48 -24.10
C VAL A 263 -21.93 4.12 -24.22
N VAL A 264 -22.82 5.09 -24.16
CA VAL A 264 -24.27 4.87 -24.34
C VAL A 264 -24.54 4.20 -25.69
N ASP A 265 -23.91 4.69 -26.75
CA ASP A 265 -24.05 4.12 -28.10
C ASP A 265 -23.53 2.69 -28.18
N LYS A 266 -22.40 2.36 -27.51
CA LYS A 266 -21.90 0.99 -27.41
C LYS A 266 -22.87 0.06 -26.69
N VAL A 267 -23.42 0.48 -25.55
CA VAL A 267 -24.41 -0.31 -24.78
C VAL A 267 -25.69 -0.54 -25.59
N LYS A 268 -26.14 0.49 -26.34
CA LYS A 268 -27.30 0.41 -27.23
C LYS A 268 -27.05 -0.53 -28.39
N ALA A 269 -25.89 -0.43 -29.06
CA ALA A 269 -25.53 -1.27 -30.20
C ALA A 269 -25.39 -2.77 -29.80
N ALA A 270 -24.98 -3.03 -28.56
CA ALA A 270 -24.93 -4.38 -28.00
C ALA A 270 -26.33 -4.94 -27.61
N GLY A 271 -27.38 -4.16 -27.74
CA GLY A 271 -28.76 -4.57 -27.39
C GLY A 271 -28.98 -4.72 -25.88
N LEU A 272 -28.11 -4.16 -25.05
CA LEU A 272 -28.16 -4.27 -23.59
C LEU A 272 -29.00 -3.19 -22.93
N LEU A 273 -29.30 -2.09 -23.64
CA LEU A 273 -29.98 -0.94 -23.09
C LEU A 273 -31.49 -1.17 -23.04
N LYS A 274 -32.08 -1.06 -21.85
CA LYS A 274 -33.52 -1.18 -21.59
C LYS A 274 -34.03 0.09 -20.91
N GLU A 275 -35.28 0.46 -21.18
CA GLU A 275 -35.97 1.52 -20.42
C GLU A 275 -36.63 0.95 -19.16
N SER A 276 -36.39 1.61 -18.03
CA SER A 276 -37.04 1.27 -16.74
C SER A 276 -37.34 2.56 -15.98
N GLU A 277 -38.60 2.77 -15.64
CA GLU A 277 -39.08 3.96 -14.92
C GLU A 277 -38.64 5.31 -15.54
N GLY A 278 -38.41 5.31 -16.87
CA GLY A 278 -37.95 6.47 -17.63
C GLY A 278 -36.44 6.66 -17.65
N ALA A 279 -35.65 5.86 -16.94
CA ALA A 279 -34.19 5.81 -17.05
C ALA A 279 -33.76 4.70 -18.01
N MET A 280 -32.57 4.84 -18.61
CA MET A 280 -31.98 3.78 -19.42
C MET A 280 -31.02 2.95 -18.55
N ILE A 281 -31.23 1.64 -18.53
CA ILE A 281 -30.50 0.68 -17.68
C ILE A 281 -29.91 -0.46 -18.48
N VAL A 282 -28.90 -1.13 -17.89
CA VAL A 282 -28.51 -2.51 -18.22
C VAL A 282 -29.05 -3.42 -17.14
N ASP A 283 -29.88 -4.39 -17.54
CA ASP A 283 -30.44 -5.39 -16.64
C ASP A 283 -29.35 -6.41 -16.25
N LEU A 284 -29.14 -6.57 -14.94
CA LEU A 284 -28.15 -7.47 -14.37
C LEU A 284 -28.78 -8.54 -13.46
N SER A 285 -30.10 -8.77 -13.61
CA SER A 285 -30.84 -9.75 -12.79
C SER A 285 -30.32 -11.18 -12.94
N ASP A 286 -29.83 -11.57 -14.13
CA ASP A 286 -29.23 -12.88 -14.39
C ASP A 286 -27.90 -13.10 -13.62
N TYR A 287 -27.35 -12.04 -13.05
CA TYR A 287 -26.10 -12.04 -12.25
C TYR A 287 -26.34 -11.73 -10.78
N ASP A 288 -27.60 -11.80 -10.32
CA ASP A 288 -28.01 -11.53 -8.95
C ASP A 288 -27.61 -10.11 -8.48
N MET A 289 -27.68 -9.14 -9.39
CA MET A 289 -27.37 -7.73 -9.15
C MET A 289 -28.54 -6.82 -9.54
N ALA A 290 -28.68 -5.70 -8.83
CA ALA A 290 -29.55 -4.61 -9.23
C ALA A 290 -29.12 -4.05 -10.61
N PRO A 291 -30.06 -3.48 -11.41
CA PRO A 291 -29.73 -2.94 -12.72
C PRO A 291 -28.73 -1.79 -12.64
N CYS A 292 -27.82 -1.72 -13.63
CA CYS A 292 -26.89 -0.62 -13.78
C CYS A 292 -27.56 0.52 -14.56
N ILE A 293 -27.74 1.67 -13.91
CA ILE A 293 -28.30 2.86 -14.57
C ILE A 293 -27.26 3.48 -15.47
N ILE A 294 -27.60 3.71 -16.75
CA ILE A 294 -26.71 4.30 -17.76
C ILE A 294 -27.04 5.78 -17.96
N THR A 295 -28.33 6.14 -18.12
CA THR A 295 -28.73 7.56 -18.19
C THR A 295 -29.99 7.78 -17.35
N LYS A 296 -30.13 9.01 -16.83
CA LYS A 296 -31.33 9.45 -16.11
C LYS A 296 -32.50 9.68 -17.06
N LYS A 297 -33.68 10.00 -16.50
CA LYS A 297 -34.90 10.34 -17.25
C LYS A 297 -34.73 11.54 -18.20
N ASP A 298 -33.88 12.49 -17.84
CA ASP A 298 -33.55 13.65 -18.65
C ASP A 298 -32.45 13.40 -19.70
N GLY A 299 -31.97 12.15 -19.82
CA GLY A 299 -30.91 11.74 -20.74
C GLY A 299 -29.50 12.06 -20.23
N SER A 300 -29.35 12.69 -19.08
CA SER A 300 -28.03 13.05 -18.54
C SER A 300 -27.25 11.81 -18.06
N SER A 301 -25.91 11.87 -18.20
CA SER A 301 -25.00 10.83 -17.73
C SER A 301 -25.01 10.72 -16.20
N ILE A 302 -24.73 9.53 -15.72
CA ILE A 302 -24.61 9.21 -14.29
C ILE A 302 -23.17 8.72 -13.99
N TYR A 303 -22.84 8.50 -12.72
CA TYR A 303 -21.52 7.99 -12.31
C TYR A 303 -21.10 6.75 -13.08
N ALA A 304 -21.97 5.75 -13.23
CA ALA A 304 -21.67 4.53 -13.97
C ALA A 304 -21.23 4.78 -15.41
N THR A 305 -21.86 5.72 -16.12
CA THR A 305 -21.50 6.06 -17.50
C THR A 305 -20.12 6.70 -17.59
N ARG A 306 -19.78 7.55 -16.63
CA ARG A 306 -18.46 8.19 -16.54
C ARG A 306 -17.38 7.18 -16.20
N ASP A 307 -17.66 6.25 -15.29
CA ASP A 307 -16.73 5.17 -14.94
C ASP A 307 -16.51 4.20 -16.11
N LEU A 308 -17.57 3.85 -16.84
CA LEU A 308 -17.43 3.09 -18.09
C LEU A 308 -16.56 3.83 -19.12
N ALA A 309 -16.78 5.13 -19.29
CA ALA A 309 -15.96 5.95 -20.19
C ALA A 309 -14.49 6.01 -19.72
N ALA A 310 -14.26 6.12 -18.41
CA ALA A 310 -12.92 6.10 -17.82
C ALA A 310 -12.22 4.74 -18.04
N ILE A 311 -12.92 3.62 -17.86
CA ILE A 311 -12.38 2.28 -18.09
C ILE A 311 -11.92 2.11 -19.54
N PHE A 312 -12.77 2.45 -20.52
CA PHE A 312 -12.42 2.34 -21.93
C PHE A 312 -11.26 3.27 -22.29
N TYR A 313 -11.31 4.53 -21.87
CA TYR A 313 -10.22 5.48 -22.11
C TYR A 313 -8.88 4.97 -21.54
N ARG A 314 -8.88 4.48 -20.30
CA ARG A 314 -7.68 3.94 -19.66
C ARG A 314 -7.16 2.71 -20.38
N LYS A 315 -8.06 1.82 -20.83
CA LYS A 315 -7.68 0.63 -21.58
C LYS A 315 -7.02 0.99 -22.92
N ASP A 316 -7.65 1.90 -23.65
CA ASP A 316 -7.17 2.34 -24.98
C ASP A 316 -5.88 3.17 -24.89
N THR A 317 -5.69 3.94 -23.80
CA THR A 317 -4.56 4.87 -23.65
C THR A 317 -3.35 4.19 -23.00
N TYR A 318 -3.57 3.42 -21.93
CA TYR A 318 -2.47 2.88 -21.11
C TYR A 318 -2.24 1.39 -21.38
N HIS A 319 -3.10 0.72 -22.11
CA HIS A 319 -3.01 -0.72 -22.43
C HIS A 319 -2.77 -1.59 -21.20
N PHE A 320 -3.40 -1.25 -20.07
CA PHE A 320 -3.16 -1.88 -18.79
C PHE A 320 -3.42 -3.39 -18.80
N SER A 321 -2.60 -4.13 -18.06
CA SER A 321 -2.84 -5.52 -17.69
C SER A 321 -3.78 -5.62 -16.48
N LYS A 322 -3.78 -4.61 -15.61
CA LYS A 322 -4.74 -4.45 -14.49
C LYS A 322 -5.07 -2.99 -14.25
N CYS A 323 -6.31 -2.73 -13.82
CA CYS A 323 -6.76 -1.43 -13.34
C CYS A 323 -7.37 -1.60 -11.95
N LEU A 324 -6.72 -1.03 -10.94
CA LEU A 324 -7.08 -1.14 -9.53
C LEU A 324 -7.87 0.10 -9.11
N TYR A 325 -9.04 -0.09 -8.48
CA TYR A 325 -9.89 0.98 -7.98
C TYR A 325 -9.90 0.92 -6.45
N VAL A 326 -9.18 1.83 -5.81
CA VAL A 326 -9.04 1.88 -4.35
C VAL A 326 -10.11 2.80 -3.79
N THR A 327 -11.27 2.25 -3.45
CA THR A 327 -12.45 3.00 -2.98
C THR A 327 -13.10 2.35 -1.77
N GLY A 328 -13.99 3.07 -1.08
CA GLY A 328 -14.69 2.55 0.09
C GLY A 328 -15.53 1.31 -0.21
N GLN A 329 -15.69 0.44 0.78
CA GLN A 329 -16.44 -0.81 0.63
C GLN A 329 -17.91 -0.59 0.28
N GLU A 330 -18.49 0.57 0.56
CA GLU A 330 -19.85 0.94 0.18
C GLU A 330 -20.04 1.03 -1.35
N GLN A 331 -18.98 1.17 -2.12
CA GLN A 331 -19.01 1.21 -3.59
C GLN A 331 -18.88 -0.17 -4.25
N LYS A 332 -18.86 -1.26 -3.46
CA LYS A 332 -18.67 -2.62 -3.97
C LYS A 332 -19.70 -3.01 -5.04
N LEU A 333 -20.97 -2.72 -4.81
CA LEU A 333 -22.04 -3.02 -5.78
C LEU A 333 -21.86 -2.21 -7.06
N HIS A 334 -21.55 -0.92 -6.95
CA HIS A 334 -21.33 -0.04 -8.09
C HIS A 334 -20.23 -0.58 -9.02
N PHE A 335 -19.06 -0.89 -8.49
CA PHE A 335 -17.96 -1.44 -9.31
C PHE A 335 -18.28 -2.82 -9.87
N ALA A 336 -18.98 -3.68 -9.11
CA ALA A 336 -19.44 -4.97 -9.62
C ALA A 336 -20.36 -4.80 -10.84
N GLN A 337 -21.33 -3.84 -10.79
CA GLN A 337 -22.20 -3.50 -11.91
C GLN A 337 -21.43 -2.96 -13.11
N VAL A 338 -20.56 -1.97 -12.91
CA VAL A 338 -19.78 -1.34 -13.97
C VAL A 338 -18.87 -2.36 -14.67
N PHE A 339 -18.14 -3.19 -13.91
CA PHE A 339 -17.27 -4.23 -14.47
C PHE A 339 -18.06 -5.28 -15.26
N LYS A 340 -19.24 -5.67 -14.76
CA LYS A 340 -20.12 -6.60 -15.47
C LYS A 340 -20.65 -6.01 -16.79
N VAL A 341 -20.97 -4.72 -16.83
CA VAL A 341 -21.35 -4.07 -18.09
C VAL A 341 -20.20 -4.10 -19.11
N VAL A 342 -18.97 -3.84 -18.68
CA VAL A 342 -17.79 -3.94 -19.56
C VAL A 342 -17.65 -5.36 -20.12
N GLU A 343 -17.82 -6.38 -19.28
CA GLU A 343 -17.80 -7.79 -19.72
C GLU A 343 -18.90 -8.09 -20.74
N LEU A 344 -20.15 -7.68 -20.45
CA LEU A 344 -21.31 -7.90 -21.34
C LEU A 344 -21.18 -7.20 -22.69
N LEU A 345 -20.36 -6.15 -22.77
CA LEU A 345 -19.98 -5.50 -24.02
C LEU A 345 -18.94 -6.29 -24.83
N GLY A 346 -18.68 -7.57 -24.48
CA GLY A 346 -17.76 -8.46 -25.17
C GLY A 346 -16.29 -8.33 -24.75
N ASN A 347 -16.03 -7.64 -23.65
CA ASN A 347 -14.66 -7.43 -23.13
C ASN A 347 -14.35 -8.46 -22.03
N GLU A 348 -14.03 -9.70 -22.42
CA GLU A 348 -13.72 -10.78 -21.45
C GLU A 348 -12.56 -10.45 -20.51
N TRP A 349 -11.62 -9.59 -20.94
CA TRP A 349 -10.49 -9.13 -20.13
C TRP A 349 -10.95 -8.43 -18.83
N ALA A 350 -12.18 -7.88 -18.78
CA ALA A 350 -12.69 -7.18 -17.60
C ALA A 350 -12.69 -8.05 -16.34
N LYS A 351 -12.90 -9.38 -16.48
CA LYS A 351 -12.96 -10.33 -15.36
C LYS A 351 -11.67 -10.36 -14.54
N ASP A 352 -10.53 -10.31 -15.24
CA ASP A 352 -9.22 -10.51 -14.62
C ASP A 352 -8.43 -9.19 -14.45
N GLN A 353 -8.80 -8.16 -15.22
CA GLN A 353 -8.03 -6.91 -15.28
C GLN A 353 -8.66 -5.75 -14.50
N LEU A 354 -9.97 -5.77 -14.23
CA LEU A 354 -10.62 -4.75 -13.42
C LEU A 354 -10.76 -5.24 -11.97
N VAL A 355 -10.15 -4.55 -11.04
CA VAL A 355 -10.08 -4.99 -9.65
C VAL A 355 -10.53 -3.87 -8.71
N HIS A 356 -11.62 -4.09 -7.98
CA HIS A 356 -12.00 -3.21 -6.89
C HIS A 356 -11.21 -3.58 -5.63
N ILE A 357 -10.55 -2.61 -5.04
CA ILE A 357 -9.77 -2.72 -3.80
C ILE A 357 -10.55 -2.01 -2.68
N PRO A 358 -11.54 -2.67 -2.06
CA PRO A 358 -12.36 -2.06 -1.02
C PRO A 358 -11.58 -1.85 0.27
N TYR A 359 -11.89 -0.77 0.99
CA TYR A 359 -11.37 -0.51 2.33
C TYR A 359 -12.50 -0.12 3.30
N GLY A 360 -12.28 -0.38 4.59
CA GLY A 360 -13.20 -0.03 5.67
C GLY A 360 -13.12 1.44 6.09
N LEU A 361 -13.93 1.85 7.04
CA LEU A 361 -14.02 3.23 7.51
C LEU A 361 -12.91 3.57 8.51
N VAL A 362 -12.58 4.86 8.62
CA VAL A 362 -11.76 5.40 9.70
C VAL A 362 -12.68 6.12 10.68
N SER A 363 -12.47 5.88 11.98
CA SER A 363 -13.14 6.58 13.07
C SER A 363 -12.11 7.17 14.03
N LEU A 364 -12.45 8.27 14.69
CA LEU A 364 -11.75 8.70 15.89
C LEU A 364 -12.37 8.04 17.11
N GLU A 365 -11.54 7.80 18.12
CA GLU A 365 -11.97 7.21 19.38
C GLU A 365 -13.24 7.90 19.92
N GLY A 366 -14.35 7.16 19.97
CA GLY A 366 -15.64 7.63 20.48
C GLY A 366 -16.55 8.43 19.54
N ALA A 367 -16.16 8.73 18.29
CA ALA A 367 -16.99 9.45 17.34
C ALA A 367 -16.98 8.81 15.93
N LYS A 368 -18.17 8.48 15.41
CA LYS A 368 -18.33 8.20 13.97
C LYS A 368 -18.10 9.48 13.19
N LEU A 369 -17.15 9.46 12.25
CA LEU A 369 -16.96 10.53 11.28
C LEU A 369 -18.16 10.56 10.33
N SER A 370 -19.09 11.47 10.57
CA SER A 370 -20.27 11.68 9.73
C SER A 370 -20.21 13.08 9.14
N THR A 371 -20.12 13.16 7.84
CA THR A 371 -20.22 14.43 7.08
C THR A 371 -21.56 15.15 7.28
N ARG A 372 -22.58 14.45 7.80
CA ARG A 372 -23.92 15.02 8.08
C ARG A 372 -24.05 15.72 9.43
N SER A 373 -23.14 15.46 10.38
CA SER A 373 -23.21 16.01 11.76
C SER A 373 -22.21 17.13 12.07
N GLY A 374 -21.47 17.64 11.08
CA GLY A 374 -20.59 18.79 11.23
C GLY A 374 -19.19 18.51 11.85
N ASN A 375 -18.90 17.31 12.30
CA ASN A 375 -17.59 16.91 12.84
C ASN A 375 -16.74 16.27 11.76
N ILE A 376 -16.27 17.07 10.81
CA ILE A 376 -15.32 16.62 9.78
C ILE A 376 -13.90 16.83 10.32
N ILE A 377 -13.08 15.77 10.34
CA ILE A 377 -11.67 15.86 10.68
C ILE A 377 -10.86 15.94 9.40
N TYR A 378 -10.15 17.03 9.26
CA TYR A 378 -9.28 17.27 8.11
C TYR A 378 -8.01 16.44 8.22
N ALA A 379 -7.62 15.82 7.10
CA ALA A 379 -6.39 15.03 7.06
C ALA A 379 -5.15 15.86 7.39
N GLU A 380 -5.10 17.10 6.90
CA GLU A 380 -3.99 18.02 7.15
C GLU A 380 -3.82 18.33 8.65
N ASP A 381 -4.94 18.50 9.38
CA ASP A 381 -4.90 18.78 10.82
C ASP A 381 -4.35 17.59 11.61
N ILE A 382 -4.80 16.35 11.28
CA ILE A 382 -4.23 15.14 11.89
C ILE A 382 -2.73 15.05 11.64
N LEU A 383 -2.28 15.30 10.42
CA LEU A 383 -0.85 15.25 10.09
C LEU A 383 -0.05 16.34 10.85
N LYS A 384 -0.57 17.55 10.92
CA LYS A 384 0.07 18.65 11.69
C LYS A 384 0.12 18.37 13.19
N ASP A 385 -0.97 17.85 13.74
CA ASP A 385 -1.03 17.47 15.16
C ASP A 385 -0.06 16.33 15.47
N ALA A 386 0.04 15.32 14.57
CA ALA A 386 1.01 14.25 14.72
C ALA A 386 2.45 14.77 14.70
N ILE A 387 2.77 15.70 13.80
CA ILE A 387 4.09 16.33 13.71
C ILE A 387 4.38 17.13 14.97
N ALA A 388 3.44 17.95 15.45
CA ALA A 388 3.60 18.77 16.64
C ALA A 388 3.83 17.91 17.89
N LYS A 389 3.01 16.88 18.11
CA LYS A 389 3.17 15.93 19.23
C LYS A 389 4.49 15.16 19.15
N SER A 390 4.90 14.74 17.95
CA SER A 390 6.19 14.09 17.76
C SER A 390 7.35 15.04 18.11
N LEU A 391 7.24 16.32 17.76
CA LEU A 391 8.25 17.32 18.09
C LEU A 391 8.36 17.56 19.60
N GLU A 392 7.23 17.58 20.31
CA GLU A 392 7.20 17.66 21.78
C GLU A 392 7.95 16.47 22.41
N ILE A 393 7.62 15.24 22.00
CA ILE A 393 8.24 14.01 22.51
C ILE A 393 9.75 14.02 22.21
N ILE A 394 10.15 14.35 20.98
CA ILE A 394 11.55 14.41 20.56
C ILE A 394 12.31 15.48 21.35
N THR A 395 11.71 16.65 21.56
CA THR A 395 12.34 17.75 22.31
C THR A 395 12.56 17.40 23.77
N GLU A 396 11.61 16.69 24.39
CA GLU A 396 11.71 16.22 25.78
C GLU A 396 12.79 15.14 25.92
N LYS A 397 12.76 14.12 25.06
CA LYS A 397 13.65 12.95 25.18
C LYS A 397 15.05 13.17 24.59
N SER A 398 15.18 14.02 23.57
CA SER A 398 16.42 14.28 22.84
C SER A 398 16.62 15.77 22.56
N PRO A 399 16.84 16.60 23.61
CA PRO A 399 16.92 18.05 23.47
C PRO A 399 18.03 18.54 22.54
N ASN A 400 19.08 17.74 22.35
CA ASN A 400 20.25 18.06 21.51
C ASN A 400 20.21 17.43 20.11
N LEU A 401 19.13 16.75 19.73
CA LEU A 401 19.01 16.15 18.40
C LEU A 401 19.02 17.26 17.33
N PRO A 402 19.93 17.22 16.34
CA PRO A 402 19.89 18.17 15.23
C PRO A 402 18.68 17.89 14.33
N ASN A 403 18.17 18.92 13.68
CA ASN A 403 17.04 18.84 12.73
C ASN A 403 15.77 18.18 13.30
N LYS A 404 15.46 18.48 14.57
CA LYS A 404 14.29 17.91 15.28
C LYS A 404 12.97 18.05 14.51
N GLU A 405 12.78 19.17 13.84
CA GLU A 405 11.58 19.46 13.05
C GLU A 405 11.43 18.50 11.85
N ASP A 406 12.52 18.19 11.15
CA ASP A 406 12.51 17.23 10.05
C ASP A 406 12.26 15.81 10.56
N VAL A 407 12.91 15.41 11.65
CA VAL A 407 12.67 14.12 12.29
C VAL A 407 11.24 14.01 12.80
N ALA A 408 10.71 15.06 13.43
CA ALA A 408 9.33 15.10 13.91
C ALA A 408 8.31 14.98 12.78
N LYS A 409 8.59 15.59 11.62
CA LYS A 409 7.77 15.42 10.42
C LYS A 409 7.76 13.96 9.95
N LYS A 410 8.93 13.34 9.81
CA LYS A 410 9.06 11.94 9.37
C LYS A 410 8.37 10.97 10.35
N VAL A 411 8.54 11.19 11.64
CA VAL A 411 7.93 10.34 12.68
C VAL A 411 6.43 10.56 12.76
N GLY A 412 5.97 11.82 12.80
CA GLY A 412 4.55 12.13 12.92
C GLY A 412 3.72 11.65 11.71
N VAL A 413 4.20 11.96 10.49
CA VAL A 413 3.57 11.45 9.27
C VAL A 413 3.63 9.93 9.23
N GLY A 414 4.81 9.35 9.47
CA GLY A 414 5.02 7.90 9.49
C GLY A 414 4.09 7.18 10.47
N ALA A 415 3.87 7.75 11.65
CA ALA A 415 2.98 7.19 12.67
C ALA A 415 1.52 7.09 12.18
N VAL A 416 1.02 8.15 11.51
CA VAL A 416 -0.33 8.17 10.94
C VAL A 416 -0.48 7.14 9.82
N LEU A 417 0.47 7.10 8.89
CA LEU A 417 0.46 6.17 7.76
C LEU A 417 0.54 4.72 8.26
N PHE A 418 1.46 4.44 9.15
CA PHE A 418 1.68 3.09 9.68
C PHE A 418 0.46 2.55 10.44
N ASN A 419 -0.18 3.39 11.27
CA ASN A 419 -1.38 2.99 12.00
C ASN A 419 -2.52 2.54 11.06
N ASP A 420 -2.68 3.18 9.92
CA ASP A 420 -3.66 2.75 8.91
C ASP A 420 -3.21 1.46 8.21
N LEU A 421 -1.98 1.43 7.68
CA LEU A 421 -1.47 0.34 6.86
C LEU A 421 -1.15 -0.94 7.63
N TYR A 422 -0.95 -0.88 8.96
CA TYR A 422 -0.76 -2.07 9.81
C TYR A 422 -2.04 -2.92 9.90
N ASN A 423 -3.19 -2.28 9.79
CA ASN A 423 -4.49 -2.95 9.78
C ASN A 423 -4.83 -3.49 8.38
N GLN A 424 -5.51 -4.64 8.33
CA GLN A 424 -6.06 -5.11 7.07
C GLN A 424 -7.00 -4.05 6.49
N ARG A 425 -6.79 -3.71 5.20
CA ARG A 425 -7.52 -2.61 4.54
C ARG A 425 -9.05 -2.69 4.64
N ILE A 426 -9.62 -3.91 4.67
CA ILE A 426 -11.07 -4.12 4.75
C ILE A 426 -11.65 -3.82 6.14
N LYS A 427 -10.83 -3.79 7.18
CA LYS A 427 -11.27 -3.52 8.54
C LYS A 427 -11.43 -2.02 8.78
N ASP A 428 -12.39 -1.67 9.61
CA ASP A 428 -12.51 -0.32 10.14
C ASP A 428 -11.34 -0.04 11.09
N VAL A 429 -10.79 1.18 11.04
CA VAL A 429 -9.67 1.60 11.86
C VAL A 429 -10.13 2.69 12.83
N SER A 430 -9.84 2.49 14.11
CA SER A 430 -10.04 3.52 15.14
C SER A 430 -8.70 4.21 15.44
N PHE A 431 -8.66 5.51 15.24
CA PHE A 431 -7.49 6.34 15.46
C PHE A 431 -7.44 6.83 16.92
N SER A 432 -6.30 6.63 17.59
CA SER A 432 -6.04 7.10 18.95
C SER A 432 -4.60 7.59 19.04
N TRP A 433 -4.40 8.81 19.57
CA TRP A 433 -3.07 9.42 19.71
C TRP A 433 -2.11 8.56 20.54
N ASP A 434 -2.60 8.00 21.66
CA ASP A 434 -1.80 7.18 22.56
C ASP A 434 -1.27 5.90 21.91
N LYS A 435 -2.01 5.38 20.92
CA LYS A 435 -1.59 4.20 20.16
C LYS A 435 -0.66 4.58 19.01
N VAL A 436 -1.00 5.64 18.26
CA VAL A 436 -0.33 6.02 17.02
C VAL A 436 1.10 6.51 17.29
N LEU A 437 1.31 7.28 18.35
CA LEU A 437 2.60 7.86 18.72
C LEU A 437 3.36 7.05 19.79
N ASN A 438 2.96 5.82 20.05
CA ASN A 438 3.71 4.95 20.96
C ASN A 438 5.00 4.47 20.27
N PHE A 439 6.13 4.55 21.00
CA PHE A 439 7.44 4.06 20.54
C PHE A 439 7.69 2.60 20.95
N ASP A 440 6.75 1.98 21.63
CA ASP A 440 6.80 0.57 22.01
C ASP A 440 5.71 -0.20 21.26
N GLY A 441 6.01 -1.43 20.84
CA GLY A 441 5.06 -2.34 20.22
C GLY A 441 4.95 -2.20 18.70
N GLU A 442 3.75 -2.42 18.16
CA GLU A 442 3.51 -2.59 16.72
C GLU A 442 3.15 -1.26 16.04
N THR A 443 4.07 -0.30 16.07
CA THR A 443 3.84 1.08 15.63
C THR A 443 4.90 1.57 14.64
N GLY A 444 4.55 2.61 13.86
CA GLY A 444 5.50 3.28 12.96
C GLY A 444 6.73 3.84 13.71
N PRO A 445 6.53 4.63 14.78
CA PRO A 445 7.64 5.12 15.58
C PRO A 445 8.58 4.04 16.13
N TYR A 446 8.05 2.87 16.52
CA TYR A 446 8.89 1.74 16.95
C TYR A 446 9.81 1.23 15.83
N VAL A 447 9.26 1.04 14.62
CA VAL A 447 10.04 0.57 13.47
C VAL A 447 11.06 1.63 13.03
N GLN A 448 10.66 2.91 12.98
CA GLN A 448 11.55 4.03 12.65
C GLN A 448 12.67 4.21 13.67
N TYR A 449 12.37 4.03 14.96
CA TYR A 449 13.37 4.05 16.01
C TYR A 449 14.37 2.90 15.89
N THR A 450 13.90 1.70 15.58
CA THR A 450 14.78 0.55 15.32
C THR A 450 15.71 0.82 14.13
N HIS A 451 15.20 1.42 13.05
CA HIS A 451 16.02 1.84 11.91
C HIS A 451 17.12 2.85 12.33
N ALA A 452 16.75 3.89 13.08
CA ALA A 452 17.70 4.91 13.55
C ALA A 452 18.78 4.32 14.48
N ARG A 453 18.42 3.34 15.33
CA ARG A 453 19.36 2.56 16.14
C ARG A 453 20.36 1.79 15.24
N CYS A 454 19.86 1.10 14.21
CA CYS A 454 20.74 0.43 13.24
C CYS A 454 21.70 1.41 12.57
N CYS A 455 21.21 2.60 12.16
CA CYS A 455 22.05 3.65 11.58
C CYS A 455 23.16 4.10 12.54
N SER A 456 22.87 4.24 13.83
CA SER A 456 23.84 4.63 14.85
C SER A 456 24.92 3.57 15.04
N VAL A 457 24.53 2.29 15.15
CA VAL A 457 25.50 1.17 15.29
C VAL A 457 26.43 1.09 14.07
N VAL A 458 25.88 1.18 12.86
CA VAL A 458 26.71 1.14 11.62
C VAL A 458 27.65 2.34 11.55
N ARG A 459 27.21 3.53 11.94
CA ARG A 459 28.02 4.77 11.93
C ARG A 459 29.20 4.69 12.91
N LEU A 460 29.00 4.07 14.06
CA LEU A 460 30.04 3.90 15.07
C LEU A 460 31.07 2.81 14.73
N ALA A 461 30.75 1.97 13.77
CA ALA A 461 31.65 0.91 13.30
C ALA A 461 32.59 1.42 12.17
N GLU A 462 33.52 2.30 12.51
CA GLU A 462 34.45 2.99 11.56
C GLU A 462 35.21 2.03 10.60
N SER A 463 35.45 0.79 11.02
CA SER A 463 36.19 -0.21 10.21
C SER A 463 35.29 -1.04 9.30
N PHE A 464 33.99 -0.87 9.37
CA PHE A 464 33.01 -1.67 8.60
C PHE A 464 32.85 -1.14 7.18
N ASP A 465 32.95 -2.06 6.22
CA ASP A 465 32.72 -1.80 4.80
C ASP A 465 31.74 -2.87 4.24
N PRO A 466 30.50 -2.51 3.91
CA PRO A 466 29.49 -3.48 3.48
C PRO A 466 29.81 -4.14 2.13
N SER A 467 30.75 -3.59 1.35
CA SER A 467 31.20 -4.19 0.08
C SER A 467 32.19 -5.34 0.27
N LYS A 468 32.76 -5.49 1.48
CA LYS A 468 33.71 -6.55 1.79
C LYS A 468 33.00 -7.76 2.43
N PRO A 469 33.42 -8.98 2.07
CA PRO A 469 32.93 -10.17 2.73
C PRO A 469 33.32 -10.17 4.21
N VAL A 470 32.44 -10.64 5.07
CA VAL A 470 32.68 -10.86 6.49
C VAL A 470 33.00 -12.34 6.77
N ASN A 471 33.54 -12.64 7.92
CA ASN A 471 33.74 -14.03 8.34
C ASN A 471 32.42 -14.63 8.82
N TYR A 472 31.70 -15.31 7.93
CA TYR A 472 30.38 -15.87 8.17
C TYR A 472 30.35 -16.92 9.30
N SER A 473 31.48 -17.62 9.54
CA SER A 473 31.56 -18.67 10.58
C SER A 473 31.50 -18.13 12.01
N LEU A 474 31.71 -16.81 12.16
CA LEU A 474 31.63 -16.12 13.45
C LEU A 474 30.17 -15.79 13.87
N ILE A 475 29.20 -15.93 12.97
CA ILE A 475 27.79 -15.72 13.27
C ILE A 475 27.18 -17.05 13.70
N THR A 476 27.16 -17.27 15.00
CA THR A 476 26.74 -18.56 15.61
C THR A 476 25.52 -18.44 16.51
N GLU A 477 25.16 -17.21 16.90
CA GLU A 477 24.05 -16.91 17.78
C GLU A 477 22.72 -17.26 17.13
N GLN A 478 21.84 -17.89 17.88
CA GLN A 478 20.52 -18.30 17.39
C GLN A 478 19.69 -17.08 16.95
N ASP A 479 19.72 -16.00 17.73
CA ASP A 479 18.98 -14.77 17.42
C ASP A 479 19.49 -14.08 16.13
N ALA A 480 20.79 -14.18 15.83
CA ALA A 480 21.38 -13.71 14.58
C ALA A 480 20.86 -14.50 13.36
N ILE A 481 20.75 -15.83 13.52
CA ILE A 481 20.24 -16.71 12.46
C ILE A 481 18.74 -16.47 12.22
N GLU A 482 17.97 -16.27 13.29
CA GLU A 482 16.54 -15.92 13.19
C GLU A 482 16.34 -14.58 12.49
N LEU A 483 17.15 -13.56 12.83
CA LEU A 483 17.13 -12.28 12.16
C LEU A 483 17.43 -12.41 10.66
N LEU A 484 18.45 -13.20 10.27
CA LEU A 484 18.77 -13.44 8.86
C LEU A 484 17.64 -14.15 8.12
N LYS A 485 16.97 -15.11 8.75
CA LYS A 485 15.78 -15.77 8.18
C LYS A 485 14.67 -14.75 7.93
N GLU A 486 14.45 -13.87 8.89
CA GLU A 486 13.41 -12.83 8.79
C GLU A 486 13.73 -11.84 7.68
N ILE A 487 14.96 -11.31 7.61
CA ILE A 487 15.42 -10.43 6.52
C ILE A 487 15.16 -11.07 5.15
N ASN A 488 15.53 -12.34 4.99
CA ASN A 488 15.43 -13.04 3.69
C ASN A 488 13.98 -13.39 3.27
N ARG A 489 12.98 -13.16 4.12
CA ARG A 489 11.55 -13.24 3.73
C ARG A 489 11.12 -12.08 2.85
N PHE A 490 11.85 -10.96 2.83
CA PHE A 490 11.43 -9.71 2.19
C PHE A 490 10.92 -9.86 0.75
N PRO A 491 11.61 -10.55 -0.19
CA PRO A 491 11.12 -10.72 -1.55
C PRO A 491 9.77 -11.42 -1.63
N SER A 492 9.55 -12.43 -0.77
CA SER A 492 8.28 -13.16 -0.73
C SER A 492 7.15 -12.33 -0.11
N VAL A 493 7.47 -11.48 0.85
CA VAL A 493 6.52 -10.55 1.50
C VAL A 493 6.01 -9.53 0.49
N ILE A 494 6.87 -8.95 -0.34
CA ILE A 494 6.48 -7.99 -1.38
C ILE A 494 5.52 -8.64 -2.37
N LYS A 495 5.86 -9.86 -2.82
CA LYS A 495 5.01 -10.62 -3.73
C LYS A 495 3.64 -10.94 -3.11
N ASP A 496 3.62 -11.40 -1.87
CA ASP A 496 2.39 -11.72 -1.13
C ASP A 496 1.50 -10.48 -0.94
N ALA A 497 2.10 -9.33 -0.63
CA ALA A 497 1.40 -8.05 -0.52
C ALA A 497 0.78 -7.60 -1.86
N ALA A 498 1.49 -7.80 -2.97
CA ALA A 498 0.98 -7.50 -4.31
C ALA A 498 -0.16 -8.44 -4.72
N ASP A 499 0.02 -9.75 -4.55
CA ASP A 499 -0.98 -10.76 -4.92
C ASP A 499 -2.30 -10.58 -4.15
N LYS A 500 -2.22 -10.13 -2.90
CA LYS A 500 -3.38 -9.87 -2.03
C LYS A 500 -3.89 -8.42 -2.12
N TYR A 501 -3.17 -7.53 -2.78
CA TYR A 501 -3.40 -6.08 -2.74
C TYR A 501 -3.49 -5.56 -1.30
N GLU A 502 -2.58 -6.01 -0.42
CA GLU A 502 -2.70 -5.83 1.03
C GLU A 502 -1.41 -5.26 1.64
N PRO A 503 -1.28 -3.93 1.76
CA PRO A 503 -0.10 -3.29 2.36
C PRO A 503 0.22 -3.74 3.79
N SER A 504 -0.79 -4.21 4.55
CA SER A 504 -0.57 -4.65 5.94
C SER A 504 0.37 -5.85 6.06
N VAL A 505 0.58 -6.59 4.98
CA VAL A 505 1.57 -7.66 4.91
C VAL A 505 2.99 -7.09 5.08
N VAL A 506 3.29 -5.98 4.40
CA VAL A 506 4.58 -5.28 4.51
C VAL A 506 4.74 -4.61 5.88
N ALA A 507 3.67 -3.96 6.38
CA ALA A 507 3.72 -3.26 7.67
C ALA A 507 4.00 -4.23 8.83
N ARG A 508 3.38 -5.39 8.84
CA ARG A 508 3.63 -6.44 9.85
C ARG A 508 5.04 -7.01 9.74
N TYR A 509 5.48 -7.26 8.51
CA TYR A 509 6.83 -7.71 8.27
C TYR A 509 7.89 -6.72 8.79
N ALA A 510 7.69 -5.42 8.61
CA ALA A 510 8.59 -4.40 9.16
C ALA A 510 8.70 -4.48 10.70
N VAL A 511 7.57 -4.78 11.39
CA VAL A 511 7.56 -5.05 12.84
C VAL A 511 8.31 -6.34 13.17
N ASP A 512 8.07 -7.42 12.42
CA ASP A 512 8.73 -8.72 12.65
C ASP A 512 10.26 -8.56 12.57
N VAL A 513 10.77 -7.86 11.54
CA VAL A 513 12.21 -7.56 11.38
C VAL A 513 12.73 -6.71 12.54
N ALA A 514 11.99 -5.66 12.94
CA ALA A 514 12.38 -4.79 14.04
C ALA A 514 12.45 -5.57 15.37
N GLN A 515 11.49 -6.45 15.63
CA GLN A 515 11.47 -7.31 16.82
C GLN A 515 12.62 -8.32 16.80
N ALA A 516 12.88 -8.97 15.67
CA ALA A 516 14.00 -9.90 15.52
C ALA A 516 15.36 -9.21 15.74
N PHE A 517 15.51 -7.99 15.19
CA PHE A 517 16.72 -7.20 15.42
C PHE A 517 16.87 -6.79 16.89
N ASN A 518 15.82 -6.28 17.54
CA ASN A 518 15.90 -5.87 18.94
C ASN A 518 16.21 -7.07 19.85
N LYS A 519 15.72 -8.27 19.54
CA LYS A 519 16.08 -9.49 20.26
C LYS A 519 17.57 -9.80 20.10
N PHE A 520 18.11 -9.78 18.88
CA PHE A 520 19.53 -9.94 18.60
C PHE A 520 20.38 -8.88 19.30
N TYR A 521 20.00 -7.61 19.21
CA TYR A 521 20.70 -6.48 19.81
C TYR A 521 20.80 -6.60 21.34
N ASN A 522 19.73 -7.01 22.00
CA ASN A 522 19.66 -7.15 23.46
C ASN A 522 20.44 -8.38 23.98
N SER A 523 20.53 -9.45 23.17
CA SER A 523 21.21 -10.68 23.57
C SER A 523 22.71 -10.73 23.17
N THR A 524 23.14 -9.83 22.26
CA THR A 524 24.46 -9.93 21.62
C THR A 524 25.16 -8.58 21.62
N ARG A 525 26.32 -8.51 22.26
CA ARG A 525 27.17 -7.31 22.18
C ARG A 525 27.76 -7.17 20.78
N ILE A 526 27.33 -6.17 20.02
CA ILE A 526 27.73 -5.94 18.62
C ILE A 526 29.15 -5.36 18.56
N ASN A 527 29.41 -4.32 19.35
CA ASN A 527 30.71 -3.66 19.39
C ASN A 527 31.64 -4.39 20.37
N VAL A 528 32.48 -5.26 19.81
CA VAL A 528 33.48 -6.04 20.52
C VAL A 528 34.90 -5.68 20.00
N ASP A 529 35.96 -6.03 20.79
CA ASP A 529 37.34 -5.75 20.42
C ASP A 529 37.80 -6.54 19.21
N ASP A 530 37.29 -7.77 19.02
CA ASP A 530 37.56 -8.58 17.83
C ASP A 530 36.89 -7.93 16.59
N VAL A 531 37.75 -7.41 15.71
CA VAL A 531 37.32 -6.65 14.51
C VAL A 531 36.56 -7.53 13.51
N GLU A 532 36.93 -8.81 13.35
CA GLU A 532 36.25 -9.71 12.43
C GLU A 532 34.84 -10.03 12.94
N LEU A 533 34.72 -10.37 14.23
CA LEU A 533 33.43 -10.63 14.88
C LEU A 533 32.54 -9.38 14.90
N LYS A 534 33.12 -8.21 15.20
CA LYS A 534 32.42 -6.93 15.12
C LYS A 534 31.84 -6.70 13.73
N ASN A 535 32.66 -6.79 12.68
CA ASN A 535 32.22 -6.55 11.31
C ASN A 535 31.15 -7.56 10.87
N ALA A 536 31.23 -8.83 11.30
CA ALA A 536 30.21 -9.83 11.03
C ALA A 536 28.85 -9.45 11.66
N ARG A 537 28.83 -8.97 12.92
CA ARG A 537 27.61 -8.54 13.62
C ARG A 537 27.07 -7.20 13.08
N VAL A 538 27.95 -6.28 12.71
CA VAL A 538 27.57 -5.01 12.07
C VAL A 538 26.96 -5.25 10.68
N MET A 539 27.41 -6.27 9.94
CA MET A 539 26.77 -6.66 8.68
C MET A 539 25.29 -6.98 8.86
N LEU A 540 24.90 -7.72 9.90
CA LEU A 540 23.51 -8.00 10.21
C LEU A 540 22.71 -6.73 10.50
N THR A 541 23.31 -5.80 11.25
CA THR A 541 22.69 -4.50 11.55
C THR A 541 22.50 -3.67 10.27
N TYR A 542 23.49 -3.68 9.38
CA TYR A 542 23.43 -3.00 8.08
C TYR A 542 22.31 -3.56 7.19
N LEU A 543 22.21 -4.89 7.09
CA LEU A 543 21.12 -5.54 6.35
C LEU A 543 19.76 -5.24 6.95
N THR A 544 19.63 -5.24 8.28
CA THR A 544 18.40 -4.87 8.98
C THR A 544 18.00 -3.43 8.67
N LYS A 545 18.96 -2.49 8.76
CA LYS A 545 18.76 -1.08 8.41
C LYS A 545 18.15 -0.94 7.01
N ASN A 546 18.77 -1.58 6.02
CA ASN A 546 18.32 -1.49 4.63
C ASN A 546 16.93 -2.12 4.44
N THR A 547 16.70 -3.29 5.03
CA THR A 547 15.41 -4.00 4.93
C THR A 547 14.27 -3.20 5.56
N ILE A 548 14.47 -2.61 6.74
CA ILE A 548 13.46 -1.75 7.38
C ILE A 548 13.23 -0.49 6.54
N SER A 549 14.28 0.16 6.05
CA SER A 549 14.17 1.35 5.19
C SER A 549 13.34 1.06 3.93
N GLU A 550 13.62 -0.05 3.26
CA GLU A 550 12.88 -0.49 2.06
C GLU A 550 11.42 -0.85 2.38
N ALA A 551 11.17 -1.56 3.49
CA ALA A 551 9.82 -1.88 3.91
C ALA A 551 9.00 -0.63 4.25
N LEU A 552 9.59 0.35 4.93
CA LEU A 552 8.95 1.64 5.20
C LEU A 552 8.72 2.43 3.91
N ASP A 553 9.67 2.44 2.97
CA ASP A 553 9.48 3.09 1.66
C ASP A 553 8.29 2.50 0.90
N LEU A 554 8.12 1.17 0.86
CA LEU A 554 6.96 0.52 0.26
C LEU A 554 5.62 0.94 0.88
N LEU A 555 5.64 1.40 2.12
CA LEU A 555 4.49 1.98 2.82
C LEU A 555 4.34 3.50 2.60
N GLY A 556 5.28 4.13 1.89
CA GLY A 556 5.34 5.58 1.73
C GLY A 556 5.80 6.33 2.98
N ILE A 557 6.54 5.65 3.87
CA ILE A 557 7.01 6.19 5.15
C ILE A 557 8.51 6.45 5.06
N GLU A 558 8.94 7.64 5.43
CA GLU A 558 10.36 7.98 5.50
C GLU A 558 11.02 7.34 6.73
N ALA A 559 12.22 6.76 6.56
CA ALA A 559 13.02 6.18 7.63
C ALA A 559 14.05 7.21 8.12
N PRO A 560 13.91 7.80 9.33
CA PRO A 560 14.89 8.75 9.85
C PRO A 560 16.19 8.03 10.22
N GLU A 561 17.35 8.64 9.89
CA GLU A 561 18.67 8.11 10.25
C GLU A 561 19.07 8.39 11.70
N ALA A 562 18.40 9.31 12.34
CA ALA A 562 18.54 9.65 13.77
C ALA A 562 17.15 9.88 14.36
N CYS A 563 16.93 9.41 15.55
CA CYS A 563 15.69 9.53 16.29
C CYS A 563 15.99 9.74 17.77
N LEU A 564 15.04 9.46 18.66
CA LEU A 564 15.18 9.61 20.10
C LEU A 564 16.46 8.96 20.65
N LEU A 565 17.21 9.73 21.43
CA LEU A 565 18.24 9.21 22.32
C LEU A 565 17.55 8.92 23.66
N TYR A 566 17.22 7.68 23.97
CA TYR A 566 16.85 7.32 25.33
C TYR A 566 18.06 7.52 26.25
N THR A 567 17.91 8.28 27.31
CA THR A 567 18.99 8.50 28.29
C THR A 567 19.40 7.23 29.05
N SER A 568 18.55 6.19 29.07
CA SER A 568 18.87 4.86 29.55
C SER A 568 19.64 4.04 28.49
N ASP A 569 19.33 4.22 27.20
CA ASP A 569 20.01 3.55 26.08
C ASP A 569 21.37 4.19 25.77
N ALA A 570 21.57 5.50 26.07
CA ALA A 570 22.88 6.14 25.90
C ALA A 570 23.94 5.55 26.86
N ALA A 571 23.53 4.99 28.01
CA ALA A 571 24.43 4.24 28.89
C ALA A 571 24.58 2.79 28.42
N ASP A 572 23.54 2.19 27.86
CA ASP A 572 23.56 0.84 27.29
C ASP A 572 24.15 0.85 25.86
N ASP A 573 23.87 1.87 25.03
CA ASP A 573 24.55 2.11 23.75
C ASP A 573 26.05 2.39 23.99
N MET A 574 26.45 3.06 25.07
CA MET A 574 27.86 3.19 25.47
C MET A 574 28.45 1.89 26.04
N GLN A 575 27.65 0.95 26.51
CA GLN A 575 28.10 -0.41 26.88
C GLN A 575 28.09 -1.38 25.68
N CYS A 576 27.31 -1.08 24.65
CA CYS A 576 27.27 -1.83 23.41
C CYS A 576 28.20 -1.25 22.30
N VAL A 577 28.80 -0.05 22.55
CA VAL A 577 29.79 0.61 21.68
C VAL A 577 31.21 0.26 22.11
#